data_fc658856a9e3f862e22f47f207e7d0ab
#
_entry.id   fc658856a9e3f862e22f47f207e7d0ab
#
_cell.length_a   1.000
_cell.length_b   1.000
_cell.length_c   1.000
_cell.angle_alpha   90.00
_cell.angle_beta   90.00
_cell.angle_gamma   90.00
#
_symmetry.space_group_name_H-M   'P 1'
#
loop_
_entity.id
_entity.type
_entity.pdbx_description
1 polymer ?
#
loop_
_entity_poly.entity_id
_entity_poly.type
_entity_poly.pdbx_seq_one_letter_code
_entity_poly.pdbx_strand_id
1 'polypeptide(L)'
;MRRTLLLALTSLTLLSMPSATLAARHEPYKGSRIFWDNATRKTVFSSGGYARIIQLKDGRLMATCESKGIVIAFSTDKGSTWSSPTTIVNNTNNVPNCVPDLVQLSDGTIVVGYNPRPSTPYTEGRRFGIRCKRSTDNGKTWSDEIFVNDALHTFNDGCWEPSFLELPSGELQLYFADEGPYTASNEQQISMCRSFDKGQTWTAAQKVSFRAGYRDGMPSAIILQDGKTIALAFEDNGWAGVNNFIPTVVTCPLETNWNNYWVDAASQYRWQAVNYDYGPLYRGGAPYLRKLPWGETIISHQGENGNGADMSKLQMWVYVGNEQAKDFKAMSEPFGGDNSLWNSLAVIDTGTVVAVGGMNGRIDMIKGRAVRQLEASYAHPTIDGKQTIREGYYTANATQLLLGHSSNKVRFTADFAYDENALYFTTRVSDNTQHPLPSSYGDGVTLFLDTDYASDEQPVDNIHRLFFRLDGGVVAYKGSNEKRRWMANKVENVRSVITRANKYYIIEAAIP
;
A
#
# COMPACT_ATOMS: atom_id res chain seq x y z
N MET A 1 6.62 -13.58 -90.73
CA MET A 1 6.08 -12.65 -89.70
C MET A 1 6.20 -13.29 -88.36
N ARG A 2 7.24 -13.00 -87.63
CA ARG A 2 7.40 -13.36 -86.24
C ARG A 2 7.78 -12.08 -85.48
N ARG A 3 6.90 -11.66 -84.57
CA ARG A 3 7.15 -10.48 -83.67
C ARG A 3 7.82 -11.03 -82.44
N THR A 4 9.03 -10.55 -82.17
CA THR A 4 9.78 -10.82 -80.96
C THR A 4 9.36 -9.81 -79.90
N LEU A 5 8.87 -10.33 -78.74
CA LEU A 5 8.54 -9.51 -77.58
C LEU A 5 9.79 -9.40 -76.70
N LEU A 6 10.25 -8.18 -76.50
CA LEU A 6 11.33 -7.88 -75.53
C LEU A 6 10.71 -7.69 -74.15
N LEU A 7 11.03 -8.57 -73.18
CA LEU A 7 10.73 -8.34 -71.78
C LEU A 7 11.86 -7.51 -71.16
N ALA A 8 11.55 -6.32 -70.71
CA ALA A 8 12.45 -5.54 -69.83
C ALA A 8 12.20 -5.95 -68.40
N LEU A 9 13.15 -6.60 -67.73
CA LEU A 9 13.15 -6.80 -66.29
C LEU A 9 13.63 -5.49 -65.62
N THR A 10 12.72 -4.79 -64.99
CA THR A 10 13.04 -3.73 -64.02
C THR A 10 13.22 -4.40 -62.64
N SER A 11 14.47 -4.45 -62.18
CA SER A 11 14.81 -4.85 -60.83
C SER A 11 14.31 -3.75 -59.85
N LEU A 12 13.27 -4.08 -59.11
CA LEU A 12 12.83 -3.25 -57.98
C LEU A 12 13.72 -3.57 -56.78
N THR A 13 14.69 -2.72 -56.50
CA THR A 13 15.39 -2.72 -55.22
C THR A 13 14.46 -2.24 -54.14
N LEU A 14 13.92 -3.15 -53.33
CA LEU A 14 13.28 -2.83 -52.07
C LEU A 14 14.35 -2.30 -51.11
N LEU A 15 14.40 -1.00 -50.95
CA LEU A 15 15.04 -0.38 -49.77
C LEU A 15 14.29 -0.85 -48.53
N SER A 16 14.89 -1.78 -47.79
CA SER A 16 14.42 -2.09 -46.44
C SER A 16 14.62 -0.85 -45.56
N MET A 17 13.57 -0.09 -45.35
CA MET A 17 13.55 0.86 -44.24
C MET A 17 13.71 0.06 -42.94
N PRO A 18 14.59 0.49 -42.03
CA PRO A 18 14.61 -0.13 -40.72
C PRO A 18 13.22 0.07 -40.10
N SER A 19 12.52 -1.02 -39.81
CA SER A 19 11.34 -0.96 -38.97
C SER A 19 11.78 -0.40 -37.63
N ALA A 20 11.51 0.89 -37.41
CA ALA A 20 11.49 1.42 -36.07
C ALA A 20 10.51 0.54 -35.29
N THR A 21 11.03 -0.33 -34.46
CA THR A 21 10.25 -0.98 -33.41
C THR A 21 9.67 0.18 -32.60
N LEU A 22 8.39 0.48 -32.85
CA LEU A 22 7.59 1.27 -31.92
C LEU A 22 7.74 0.53 -30.59
N ALA A 23 8.56 1.08 -29.69
CA ALA A 23 8.54 0.64 -28.30
C ALA A 23 7.09 0.59 -27.90
N ALA A 24 6.63 -0.56 -27.44
CA ALA A 24 5.26 -0.71 -26.99
C ALA A 24 5.00 0.44 -26.02
N ARG A 25 4.10 1.37 -26.41
CA ARG A 25 3.69 2.45 -25.51
C ARG A 25 3.04 1.76 -24.33
N HIS A 26 3.72 1.75 -23.18
CA HIS A 26 3.10 1.31 -21.96
C HIS A 26 1.90 2.22 -21.71
N GLU A 27 0.72 1.61 -21.56
CA GLU A 27 -0.47 2.38 -21.15
C GLU A 27 -0.14 3.09 -19.84
N PRO A 28 -0.43 4.40 -19.74
CA PRO A 28 -0.11 5.16 -18.53
C PRO A 28 -0.81 4.55 -17.32
N TYR A 29 -0.10 4.42 -16.22
CA TYR A 29 -0.70 4.02 -14.96
C TYR A 29 -1.63 5.14 -14.47
N LYS A 30 -2.95 4.84 -14.37
CA LYS A 30 -4.01 5.80 -14.00
C LYS A 30 -4.40 5.74 -12.51
N GLY A 31 -3.80 4.84 -11.74
CA GLY A 31 -4.09 4.68 -10.31
C GLY A 31 -3.39 5.71 -9.42
N SER A 32 -3.77 5.69 -8.16
CA SER A 32 -3.12 6.49 -7.10
C SER A 32 -1.67 6.05 -6.88
N ARG A 33 -0.85 6.97 -6.36
CA ARG A 33 0.51 6.71 -5.86
C ARG A 33 0.59 7.09 -4.41
N ILE A 34 1.45 6.42 -3.65
CA ILE A 34 1.65 6.73 -2.23
C ILE A 34 3.01 7.41 -2.09
N PHE A 35 3.01 8.62 -1.53
CA PHE A 35 4.21 9.38 -1.19
C PHE A 35 4.43 9.31 0.32
N TRP A 36 5.56 8.74 0.72
CA TRP A 36 5.92 8.55 2.13
C TRP A 36 6.64 9.77 2.69
N ASP A 37 6.23 10.22 3.88
CA ASP A 37 6.81 11.36 4.58
C ASP A 37 7.75 10.88 5.69
N ASN A 38 9.05 10.85 5.41
CA ASN A 38 10.08 10.39 6.34
C ASN A 38 10.10 11.20 7.66
N ALA A 39 9.64 12.45 7.67
CA ALA A 39 9.53 13.25 8.89
C ALA A 39 8.47 12.69 9.86
N THR A 40 7.55 11.87 9.37
CA THR A 40 6.50 11.24 10.18
C THR A 40 6.90 9.89 10.75
N ARG A 41 8.10 9.37 10.42
CA ARG A 41 8.58 8.09 10.97
C ARG A 41 8.71 8.17 12.47
N LYS A 42 8.06 7.25 13.19
CA LYS A 42 8.04 7.20 14.66
C LYS A 42 8.12 5.76 15.14
N THR A 43 8.84 5.56 16.24
CA THR A 43 8.79 4.29 16.97
C THR A 43 7.50 4.23 17.78
N VAL A 44 6.71 3.19 17.54
CA VAL A 44 5.45 2.90 18.26
C VAL A 44 5.74 2.05 19.50
N PHE A 45 6.55 1.00 19.33
CA PHE A 45 7.00 0.13 20.43
C PHE A 45 8.51 -0.06 20.35
N SER A 46 9.18 0.08 21.47
CA SER A 46 10.63 -0.08 21.55
C SER A 46 11.10 -1.54 21.42
N SER A 47 10.17 -2.49 21.51
CA SER A 47 10.43 -3.92 21.27
C SER A 47 9.14 -4.62 20.81
N GLY A 48 9.27 -5.65 19.98
CA GLY A 48 8.14 -6.48 19.55
C GLY A 48 8.17 -6.83 18.08
N GLY A 49 7.11 -7.48 17.62
CA GLY A 49 6.86 -7.91 16.26
C GLY A 49 5.38 -7.87 15.89
N TYR A 50 5.06 -8.13 14.63
CA TYR A 50 3.69 -8.27 14.12
C TYR A 50 2.73 -7.15 14.53
N ALA A 51 3.15 -5.89 14.39
CA ALA A 51 2.31 -4.78 14.80
C ALA A 51 1.15 -4.52 13.84
N ARG A 52 0.02 -4.08 14.40
CA ARG A 52 -1.16 -3.62 13.68
C ARG A 52 -1.61 -2.27 14.23
N ILE A 53 -2.13 -1.41 13.37
CA ILE A 53 -2.67 -0.10 13.72
C ILE A 53 -4.05 0.06 13.11
N ILE A 54 -5.00 0.62 13.87
CA ILE A 54 -6.29 1.06 13.37
C ILE A 54 -6.58 2.49 13.86
N GLN A 55 -7.43 3.20 13.13
CA GLN A 55 -8.06 4.42 13.62
C GLN A 55 -9.38 4.06 14.30
N LEU A 56 -9.52 4.47 15.55
CA LEU A 56 -10.76 4.31 16.32
C LEU A 56 -11.79 5.36 15.90
N LYS A 57 -13.06 5.09 16.18
CA LYS A 57 -14.18 6.00 15.89
C LYS A 57 -14.09 7.35 16.60
N ASP A 58 -13.38 7.42 17.72
CA ASP A 58 -13.09 8.66 18.45
C ASP A 58 -11.90 9.45 17.85
N GLY A 59 -11.31 8.96 16.75
CA GLY A 59 -10.22 9.61 16.03
C GLY A 59 -8.82 9.24 16.51
N ARG A 60 -8.69 8.59 17.69
CA ARG A 60 -7.40 8.07 18.16
C ARG A 60 -6.88 6.95 17.25
N LEU A 61 -5.57 6.76 17.23
CA LEU A 61 -4.99 5.53 16.73
C LEU A 61 -4.79 4.56 17.88
N MET A 62 -5.05 3.29 17.63
CA MET A 62 -4.71 2.18 18.51
C MET A 62 -3.75 1.25 17.79
N ALA A 63 -2.64 0.94 18.44
CA ALA A 63 -1.66 -0.04 17.97
C ALA A 63 -1.62 -1.25 18.90
N THR A 64 -1.32 -2.41 18.32
CA THR A 64 -1.00 -3.63 19.07
C THR A 64 0.24 -4.31 18.49
N CYS A 65 1.01 -5.02 19.31
CA CYS A 65 2.08 -5.91 18.85
C CYS A 65 2.30 -7.05 19.84
N GLU A 66 3.05 -8.06 19.42
CA GLU A 66 3.61 -9.05 20.32
C GLU A 66 4.87 -8.51 21.00
N SER A 67 4.93 -8.52 22.32
CA SER A 67 6.11 -8.14 23.12
C SER A 67 5.97 -8.67 24.54
N LYS A 68 6.52 -9.84 24.82
CA LYS A 68 6.33 -10.58 26.10
C LYS A 68 4.84 -10.84 26.43
N GLY A 69 4.03 -11.02 25.41
CA GLY A 69 2.57 -11.11 25.42
C GLY A 69 2.00 -10.13 24.38
N ILE A 70 0.72 -9.81 24.49
CA ILE A 70 0.06 -8.85 23.61
C ILE A 70 -0.03 -7.50 24.33
N VAL A 71 0.53 -6.49 23.69
CA VAL A 71 0.53 -5.11 24.21
C VAL A 71 -0.22 -4.18 23.28
N ILE A 72 -0.76 -3.09 23.84
CA ILE A 72 -1.45 -2.04 23.11
C ILE A 72 -0.88 -0.68 23.48
N ALA A 73 -1.00 0.28 22.56
CA ALA A 73 -0.70 1.70 22.78
C ALA A 73 -1.67 2.58 22.01
N PHE A 74 -1.86 3.82 22.46
CA PHE A 74 -2.74 4.79 21.83
C PHE A 74 -2.01 6.06 21.43
N SER A 75 -2.49 6.69 20.36
CA SER A 75 -2.06 8.03 19.93
C SER A 75 -3.28 8.93 19.74
N THR A 76 -3.21 10.15 20.27
CA THR A 76 -4.25 11.20 20.13
C THR A 76 -3.89 12.25 19.08
N ASP A 77 -2.69 12.16 18.50
CA ASP A 77 -2.09 13.11 17.56
C ASP A 77 -1.70 12.46 16.22
N LYS A 78 -2.50 11.45 15.81
CA LYS A 78 -2.32 10.74 14.54
C LYS A 78 -0.95 10.07 14.39
N GLY A 79 -0.42 9.51 15.47
CA GLY A 79 0.82 8.75 15.50
C GLY A 79 2.09 9.59 15.69
N SER A 80 1.98 10.88 15.98
CA SER A 80 3.16 11.72 16.30
C SER A 80 3.76 11.35 17.64
N THR A 81 2.92 11.01 18.64
CA THR A 81 3.32 10.45 19.94
C THR A 81 2.43 9.26 20.32
N TRP A 82 2.94 8.39 21.17
CA TRP A 82 2.25 7.18 21.63
C TRP A 82 2.28 7.08 23.16
N SER A 83 1.21 6.54 23.74
CA SER A 83 1.17 6.21 25.16
C SER A 83 2.19 5.12 25.51
N SER A 84 2.54 5.00 26.78
CA SER A 84 3.23 3.80 27.26
C SER A 84 2.44 2.54 26.91
N PRO A 85 3.12 1.44 26.51
CA PRO A 85 2.46 0.18 26.20
C PRO A 85 1.76 -0.41 27.44
N THR A 86 0.57 -0.96 27.21
CA THR A 86 -0.19 -1.71 28.23
C THR A 86 -0.33 -3.16 27.79
N THR A 87 0.06 -4.11 28.64
CA THR A 87 -0.12 -5.54 28.39
C THR A 87 -1.57 -5.94 28.64
N ILE A 88 -2.22 -6.53 27.65
CA ILE A 88 -3.59 -7.06 27.75
C ILE A 88 -3.65 -8.59 27.80
N VAL A 89 -2.59 -9.27 27.34
CA VAL A 89 -2.42 -10.73 27.45
C VAL A 89 -0.99 -11.01 27.85
N ASN A 90 -0.80 -11.76 28.93
CA ASN A 90 0.53 -12.19 29.37
C ASN A 90 0.89 -13.56 28.74
N ASN A 91 2.18 -13.79 28.52
CA ASN A 91 2.68 -15.13 28.22
C ASN A 91 2.59 -16.00 29.47
N THR A 92 2.16 -17.25 29.34
CA THR A 92 2.01 -18.17 30.44
C THR A 92 2.50 -19.59 30.08
N ASN A 93 3.05 -20.31 31.06
CA ASN A 93 3.32 -21.76 30.95
C ASN A 93 4.07 -22.19 29.67
N ASN A 94 5.09 -21.48 29.29
CA ASN A 94 5.81 -21.68 28.03
C ASN A 94 4.91 -21.58 26.75
N VAL A 95 3.86 -20.80 26.84
CA VAL A 95 3.01 -20.44 25.70
C VAL A 95 3.12 -18.93 25.45
N PRO A 96 4.03 -18.50 24.57
CA PRO A 96 4.00 -17.14 24.02
C PRO A 96 2.68 -16.85 23.32
N ASN A 97 2.11 -15.67 23.58
CA ASN A 97 0.99 -15.13 22.85
C ASN A 97 1.52 -14.14 21.79
N CYS A 98 1.25 -14.44 20.53
CA CYS A 98 1.92 -13.84 19.37
C CYS A 98 0.90 -13.30 18.37
N VAL A 99 1.41 -12.58 17.36
CA VAL A 99 0.72 -12.17 16.13
C VAL A 99 -0.67 -11.61 16.38
N PRO A 100 -0.81 -10.47 17.05
CA PRO A 100 -2.11 -9.88 17.26
C PRO A 100 -2.67 -9.28 15.97
N ASP A 101 -4.00 -9.31 15.84
CA ASP A 101 -4.78 -8.43 14.97
C ASP A 101 -5.87 -7.74 15.78
N LEU A 102 -6.41 -6.61 15.28
CA LEU A 102 -7.43 -5.86 15.99
C LEU A 102 -8.45 -5.23 15.04
N VAL A 103 -9.67 -5.12 15.54
CA VAL A 103 -10.78 -4.46 14.87
C VAL A 103 -11.60 -3.68 15.87
N GLN A 104 -12.13 -2.52 15.44
CA GLN A 104 -13.23 -1.87 16.15
C GLN A 104 -14.52 -2.07 15.37
N LEU A 105 -15.50 -2.71 15.99
CA LEU A 105 -16.78 -3.05 15.40
C LEU A 105 -17.66 -1.81 15.21
N SER A 106 -18.72 -1.99 14.43
CA SER A 106 -19.68 -0.94 14.12
C SER A 106 -20.37 -0.33 15.37
N ASP A 107 -20.48 -1.07 16.45
CA ASP A 107 -21.01 -0.59 17.74
C ASP A 107 -19.96 0.05 18.68
N GLY A 108 -18.69 0.06 18.28
CA GLY A 108 -17.57 0.57 19.06
C GLY A 108 -16.82 -0.46 19.89
N THR A 109 -17.29 -1.70 19.99
CA THR A 109 -16.55 -2.80 20.63
C THR A 109 -15.21 -3.01 19.93
N ILE A 110 -14.13 -3.10 20.70
CA ILE A 110 -12.79 -3.45 20.16
C ILE A 110 -12.56 -4.94 20.43
N VAL A 111 -12.09 -5.66 19.41
CA VAL A 111 -11.69 -7.06 19.53
C VAL A 111 -10.22 -7.16 19.13
N VAL A 112 -9.41 -7.81 19.97
CA VAL A 112 -8.02 -8.17 19.70
C VAL A 112 -7.92 -9.68 19.65
N GLY A 113 -7.53 -10.22 18.49
CA GLY A 113 -7.21 -11.63 18.29
C GLY A 113 -5.73 -11.88 18.47
N TYR A 114 -5.34 -13.06 18.87
CA TYR A 114 -3.94 -13.45 19.03
C TYR A 114 -3.77 -14.96 18.95
N ASN A 115 -2.52 -15.38 18.80
CA ASN A 115 -2.14 -16.74 18.52
C ASN A 115 -1.25 -17.29 19.68
N PRO A 116 -1.78 -18.10 20.59
CA PRO A 116 -0.96 -18.90 21.51
C PRO A 116 -0.06 -19.85 20.72
N ARG A 117 1.25 -19.79 20.98
CA ARG A 117 2.29 -20.57 20.30
C ARG A 117 3.15 -21.34 21.30
N PRO A 118 2.78 -22.56 21.71
CA PRO A 118 3.57 -23.36 22.65
C PRO A 118 5.03 -23.48 22.25
N SER A 119 5.93 -23.34 23.21
CA SER A 119 7.35 -23.61 23.05
C SER A 119 7.67 -25.07 23.42
N THR A 120 8.80 -25.56 22.92
CA THR A 120 9.31 -26.89 23.30
C THR A 120 9.61 -26.99 24.79
N PRO A 121 9.44 -28.17 25.43
CA PRO A 121 8.89 -29.39 24.83
C PRO A 121 7.39 -29.28 24.58
N TYR A 122 6.93 -29.76 23.41
CA TYR A 122 5.51 -29.77 23.08
C TYR A 122 4.77 -30.83 23.91
N THR A 123 3.53 -30.48 24.36
CA THR A 123 2.67 -31.37 25.14
C THR A 123 1.22 -31.19 24.69
N GLU A 124 0.43 -32.24 24.73
CA GLU A 124 -0.99 -32.25 24.32
C GLU A 124 -1.85 -31.20 25.04
N GLY A 125 -1.51 -30.86 26.26
CA GLY A 125 -2.23 -29.84 27.05
C GLY A 125 -1.93 -28.40 26.66
N ARG A 126 -1.00 -28.15 25.73
CA ARG A 126 -0.62 -26.80 25.23
C ARG A 126 -0.73 -26.78 23.73
N ARG A 127 -1.83 -26.26 23.21
CA ARG A 127 -2.13 -26.26 21.77
C ARG A 127 -1.80 -24.91 21.12
N PHE A 128 -1.41 -24.97 19.87
CA PHE A 128 -1.47 -23.81 18.98
C PHE A 128 -2.94 -23.46 18.79
N GLY A 129 -3.29 -22.21 18.93
CA GLY A 129 -4.69 -21.83 18.90
C GLY A 129 -4.89 -20.37 18.46
N ILE A 130 -6.14 -20.01 18.32
CA ILE A 130 -6.59 -18.63 18.14
C ILE A 130 -7.47 -18.27 19.32
N ARG A 131 -7.20 -17.11 19.91
CA ARG A 131 -7.93 -16.55 21.04
C ARG A 131 -8.25 -15.09 20.76
N CYS A 132 -9.21 -14.54 21.49
CA CYS A 132 -9.45 -13.11 21.46
C CYS A 132 -9.83 -12.54 22.84
N LYS A 133 -9.75 -11.22 22.95
CA LYS A 133 -10.30 -10.41 24.04
C LYS A 133 -11.09 -9.25 23.48
N ARG A 134 -12.05 -8.78 24.26
CA ARG A 134 -12.96 -7.69 23.90
C ARG A 134 -12.88 -6.54 24.89
N SER A 135 -13.06 -5.33 24.37
CA SER A 135 -13.24 -4.12 25.17
C SER A 135 -14.48 -3.36 24.69
N THR A 136 -15.34 -2.96 25.61
CA THR A 136 -16.54 -2.14 25.34
C THR A 136 -16.40 -0.70 25.85
N ASP A 137 -15.24 -0.32 26.35
CA ASP A 137 -14.94 0.97 26.96
C ASP A 137 -13.75 1.68 26.30
N ASN A 138 -13.60 1.50 24.98
CA ASN A 138 -12.53 2.08 24.16
C ASN A 138 -11.10 1.67 24.58
N GLY A 139 -10.94 0.39 24.96
CA GLY A 139 -9.65 -0.22 25.27
C GLY A 139 -9.14 0.00 26.70
N LYS A 140 -9.97 0.50 27.62
CA LYS A 140 -9.59 0.72 29.03
C LYS A 140 -9.55 -0.59 29.81
N THR A 141 -10.59 -1.42 29.64
CA THR A 141 -10.68 -2.76 30.25
C THR A 141 -10.94 -3.83 29.19
N TRP A 142 -10.60 -5.06 29.53
CA TRP A 142 -10.66 -6.18 28.61
C TRP A 142 -11.34 -7.39 29.27
N SER A 143 -12.09 -8.14 28.48
CA SER A 143 -12.72 -9.39 28.93
C SER A 143 -11.68 -10.43 29.32
N ASP A 144 -12.14 -11.51 29.92
CA ASP A 144 -11.37 -12.76 29.97
C ASP A 144 -11.05 -13.25 28.54
N GLU A 145 -10.14 -14.21 28.46
CA GLU A 145 -9.79 -14.88 27.21
C GLU A 145 -11.01 -15.58 26.61
N ILE A 146 -11.22 -15.41 25.32
CA ILE A 146 -12.30 -16.06 24.57
C ILE A 146 -11.67 -17.04 23.60
N PHE A 147 -12.11 -18.27 23.64
CA PHE A 147 -11.72 -19.36 22.75
C PHE A 147 -12.26 -19.10 21.33
N VAL A 148 -11.43 -19.31 20.31
CA VAL A 148 -11.84 -19.26 18.90
C VAL A 148 -11.61 -20.61 18.23
N ASN A 149 -10.36 -21.09 18.21
CA ASN A 149 -9.98 -22.36 17.59
C ASN A 149 -8.74 -22.94 18.25
N ASP A 150 -8.60 -24.26 18.21
CA ASP A 150 -7.35 -24.97 18.49
C ASP A 150 -6.95 -25.84 17.30
N ALA A 151 -5.67 -25.79 16.96
CA ALA A 151 -5.00 -26.83 16.17
C ALA A 151 -4.32 -27.84 17.09
N LEU A 152 -3.25 -28.47 16.65
CA LEU A 152 -2.55 -29.45 17.48
C LEU A 152 -1.47 -28.77 18.35
N HIS A 153 -0.68 -29.60 19.03
CA HIS A 153 0.32 -29.12 19.99
C HIS A 153 1.74 -29.04 19.42
N THR A 154 1.95 -29.53 18.18
CA THR A 154 3.24 -29.50 17.52
C THR A 154 3.31 -28.28 16.55
N PHE A 155 4.53 -27.81 16.29
CA PHE A 155 4.71 -26.65 15.42
C PHE A 155 4.21 -26.88 13.99
N ASN A 156 4.37 -28.08 13.46
CA ASN A 156 4.00 -28.40 12.07
C ASN A 156 2.49 -28.66 11.88
N ASP A 157 1.71 -28.64 12.94
CA ASP A 157 0.29 -28.92 12.91
C ASP A 157 -0.50 -27.79 13.58
N GLY A 158 0.04 -26.59 13.58
CA GLY A 158 -0.49 -25.43 14.28
C GLY A 158 -1.54 -24.66 13.49
N CYS A 159 -1.98 -23.55 14.07
CA CYS A 159 -2.73 -22.51 13.38
C CYS A 159 -2.13 -21.14 13.70
N TRP A 160 -2.29 -20.16 12.77
CA TRP A 160 -1.43 -18.99 12.72
C TRP A 160 -2.21 -17.75 12.29
N GLU A 161 -1.76 -16.58 12.73
CA GLU A 161 -2.01 -15.26 12.17
C GLU A 161 -3.51 -14.91 12.02
N PRO A 162 -4.21 -14.60 13.11
CA PRO A 162 -5.60 -14.15 13.04
C PRO A 162 -5.73 -12.81 12.28
N SER A 163 -6.81 -12.65 11.52
CA SER A 163 -7.18 -11.40 10.85
C SER A 163 -8.70 -11.24 10.84
N PHE A 164 -9.19 -10.04 11.15
CA PHE A 164 -10.62 -9.77 11.30
C PHE A 164 -11.23 -9.06 10.09
N LEU A 165 -12.53 -9.38 9.87
CA LEU A 165 -13.42 -8.63 8.99
C LEU A 165 -14.82 -8.57 9.60
N GLU A 166 -15.35 -7.36 9.87
CA GLU A 166 -16.77 -7.18 10.18
C GLU A 166 -17.54 -6.96 8.89
N LEU A 167 -18.60 -7.76 8.68
CA LEU A 167 -19.50 -7.61 7.55
C LEU A 167 -20.58 -6.54 7.83
N PRO A 168 -21.23 -5.98 6.79
CA PRO A 168 -22.35 -5.04 6.97
C PRO A 168 -23.53 -5.61 7.76
N SER A 169 -23.67 -6.92 7.82
CA SER A 169 -24.66 -7.62 8.65
C SER A 169 -24.36 -7.55 10.15
N GLY A 170 -23.15 -7.15 10.54
CA GLY A 170 -22.64 -7.25 11.90
C GLY A 170 -22.00 -8.60 12.24
N GLU A 171 -21.97 -9.55 11.30
CA GLU A 171 -21.18 -10.78 11.42
C GLU A 171 -19.70 -10.42 11.49
N LEU A 172 -19.00 -10.94 12.50
CA LEU A 172 -17.55 -10.82 12.61
C LEU A 172 -16.90 -12.11 12.13
N GLN A 173 -16.01 -12.01 11.17
CA GLN A 173 -15.21 -13.12 10.65
C GLN A 173 -13.78 -12.99 11.15
N LEU A 174 -13.20 -14.12 11.56
CA LEU A 174 -11.79 -14.25 11.94
C LEU A 174 -11.16 -15.30 11.04
N TYR A 175 -10.23 -14.86 10.18
CA TYR A 175 -9.46 -15.70 9.27
C TYR A 175 -8.12 -16.03 9.90
N PHE A 176 -7.60 -17.22 9.61
CA PHE A 176 -6.29 -17.67 10.09
C PHE A 176 -5.72 -18.76 9.18
N ALA A 177 -4.40 -18.92 9.19
CA ALA A 177 -3.75 -20.04 8.53
C ALA A 177 -3.84 -21.29 9.40
N ASP A 178 -4.12 -22.46 8.81
CA ASP A 178 -4.48 -23.67 9.54
C ASP A 178 -3.81 -24.91 8.92
N GLU A 179 -2.91 -25.52 9.67
CA GLU A 179 -2.24 -26.79 9.33
C GLU A 179 -2.92 -27.99 10.02
N GLY A 180 -3.75 -27.74 11.02
CA GLY A 180 -4.41 -28.78 11.82
C GLY A 180 -5.12 -29.88 11.01
N PRO A 181 -5.75 -29.58 9.86
CA PRO A 181 -6.34 -30.60 8.99
C PRO A 181 -5.32 -31.49 8.25
N TYR A 182 -4.02 -31.14 8.21
CA TYR A 182 -3.02 -31.74 7.32
C TYR A 182 -1.83 -32.36 8.07
N THR A 183 -2.08 -33.12 9.12
CA THR A 183 -1.05 -33.68 10.02
C THR A 183 -0.05 -34.64 9.34
N ALA A 184 -0.34 -35.11 8.14
CA ALA A 184 0.55 -36.00 7.36
C ALA A 184 1.37 -35.28 6.28
N SER A 185 1.23 -33.96 6.16
CA SER A 185 1.89 -33.14 5.14
C SER A 185 2.26 -31.76 5.70
N ASN A 186 2.97 -30.95 4.90
CA ASN A 186 3.26 -29.55 5.21
C ASN A 186 2.24 -28.58 4.59
N GLU A 187 1.05 -29.04 4.28
CA GLU A 187 0.02 -28.23 3.66
C GLU A 187 -0.62 -27.27 4.69
N GLN A 188 -1.10 -26.16 4.19
CA GLN A 188 -1.75 -25.14 4.99
C GLN A 188 -2.89 -24.50 4.20
N GLN A 189 -4.06 -24.37 4.83
CA GLN A 189 -5.21 -23.67 4.27
C GLN A 189 -5.47 -22.36 4.99
N ILE A 190 -6.29 -21.47 4.40
CA ILE A 190 -6.94 -20.44 5.17
C ILE A 190 -8.28 -20.98 5.68
N SER A 191 -8.43 -20.93 6.98
CA SER A 191 -9.67 -21.22 7.71
C SER A 191 -10.31 -19.94 8.23
N MET A 192 -11.61 -20.00 8.55
CA MET A 192 -12.38 -18.90 9.12
C MET A 192 -13.36 -19.40 10.17
N CYS A 193 -13.45 -18.68 11.30
CA CYS A 193 -14.54 -18.79 12.28
C CYS A 193 -15.43 -17.56 12.20
N ARG A 194 -16.72 -17.70 12.56
CA ARG A 194 -17.73 -16.64 12.57
C ARG A 194 -18.20 -16.35 13.98
N SER A 195 -18.49 -15.11 14.24
CA SER A 195 -19.20 -14.67 15.46
C SER A 195 -20.39 -13.81 15.07
N PHE A 196 -21.54 -14.10 15.65
CA PHE A 196 -22.78 -13.34 15.46
C PHE A 196 -23.14 -12.49 16.69
N ASP A 197 -22.28 -12.51 17.71
CA ASP A 197 -22.44 -11.86 19.00
C ASP A 197 -21.23 -10.96 19.35
N LYS A 198 -20.60 -10.37 18.30
CA LYS A 198 -19.50 -9.41 18.44
C LYS A 198 -18.25 -10.00 19.09
N GLY A 199 -17.92 -11.24 18.73
CA GLY A 199 -16.72 -11.94 19.19
C GLY A 199 -16.84 -12.58 20.58
N GLN A 200 -18.05 -12.76 21.11
CA GLN A 200 -18.23 -13.47 22.38
C GLN A 200 -18.17 -14.98 22.20
N THR A 201 -18.77 -15.48 21.13
CA THR A 201 -18.70 -16.91 20.77
C THR A 201 -18.37 -17.07 19.28
N TRP A 202 -17.82 -18.21 18.93
CA TRP A 202 -17.32 -18.49 17.59
C TRP A 202 -17.79 -19.85 17.09
N THR A 203 -18.06 -19.94 15.79
CA THR A 203 -18.38 -21.22 15.14
C THR A 203 -17.12 -22.08 15.01
N ALA A 204 -17.30 -23.34 14.67
CA ALA A 204 -16.20 -24.18 14.20
C ALA A 204 -15.55 -23.57 12.96
N ALA A 205 -14.27 -23.85 12.76
CA ALA A 205 -13.50 -23.40 11.61
C ALA A 205 -14.03 -24.03 10.31
N GLN A 206 -14.09 -23.22 9.26
CA GLN A 206 -14.38 -23.66 7.89
C GLN A 206 -13.28 -23.25 6.93
N LYS A 207 -13.05 -24.07 5.90
CA LYS A 207 -12.10 -23.79 4.83
C LYS A 207 -12.57 -22.61 3.98
N VAL A 208 -11.62 -21.72 3.63
CA VAL A 208 -11.82 -20.54 2.75
C VAL A 208 -10.99 -20.65 1.49
N SER A 209 -9.73 -21.03 1.61
CA SER A 209 -8.79 -21.17 0.51
C SER A 209 -7.83 -22.31 0.76
N PHE A 210 -7.48 -23.04 -0.30
CA PHE A 210 -6.53 -24.13 -0.25
C PHE A 210 -5.90 -24.42 -1.60
N ARG A 211 -4.61 -24.74 -1.60
CA ARG A 211 -3.87 -25.29 -2.73
C ARG A 211 -3.21 -26.60 -2.31
N ALA A 212 -3.65 -27.73 -2.87
CA ALA A 212 -3.08 -29.04 -2.56
C ALA A 212 -1.57 -29.09 -2.80
N GLY A 213 -0.81 -29.64 -1.85
CA GLY A 213 0.65 -29.72 -1.86
C GLY A 213 1.38 -28.44 -1.43
N TYR A 214 0.65 -27.36 -1.07
CA TYR A 214 1.22 -26.03 -0.81
C TYR A 214 0.62 -25.37 0.43
N ARG A 215 1.02 -24.12 0.67
CA ARG A 215 0.67 -23.36 1.87
C ARG A 215 0.03 -22.03 1.50
N ASP A 216 -1.16 -21.79 2.03
CA ASP A 216 -1.83 -20.49 2.08
C ASP A 216 -1.70 -19.93 3.50
N GLY A 217 -1.05 -18.79 3.71
CA GLY A 217 -0.75 -18.22 5.03
C GLY A 217 -0.99 -16.71 5.14
N MET A 218 -1.00 -16.19 6.37
CA MET A 218 -1.05 -14.77 6.70
C MET A 218 -2.23 -14.01 6.03
N PRO A 219 -3.48 -14.35 6.36
CA PRO A 219 -4.66 -13.74 5.72
C PRO A 219 -4.86 -12.27 6.10
N SER A 220 -5.41 -11.48 5.17
CA SER A 220 -5.88 -10.11 5.39
C SER A 220 -7.11 -9.83 4.52
N ALA A 221 -8.27 -9.59 5.12
CA ALA A 221 -9.56 -9.48 4.44
C ALA A 221 -10.10 -8.04 4.41
N ILE A 222 -10.81 -7.71 3.33
CA ILE A 222 -11.56 -6.45 3.17
C ILE A 222 -12.86 -6.71 2.40
N ILE A 223 -13.80 -5.76 2.48
CA ILE A 223 -14.92 -5.66 1.52
C ILE A 223 -14.51 -4.64 0.45
N LEU A 224 -14.61 -5.04 -0.83
CA LEU A 224 -14.30 -4.17 -1.96
C LEU A 224 -15.28 -2.98 -2.06
N GLN A 225 -14.99 -2.05 -2.96
CA GLN A 225 -15.77 -0.83 -3.13
C GLN A 225 -17.22 -1.08 -3.58
N ASP A 226 -17.46 -2.17 -4.28
CA ASP A 226 -18.81 -2.56 -4.70
C ASP A 226 -19.75 -2.91 -3.52
N GLY A 227 -19.21 -3.07 -2.30
CA GLY A 227 -19.93 -3.49 -1.11
C GLY A 227 -20.53 -4.91 -1.18
N LYS A 228 -20.15 -5.70 -2.19
CA LYS A 228 -20.71 -7.02 -2.49
C LYS A 228 -19.69 -8.13 -2.59
N THR A 229 -18.40 -7.80 -2.55
CA THR A 229 -17.31 -8.75 -2.71
C THR A 229 -16.38 -8.70 -1.52
N ILE A 230 -16.13 -9.85 -0.90
CA ILE A 230 -15.05 -10.07 0.06
C ILE A 230 -13.79 -10.36 -0.74
N ALA A 231 -12.71 -9.63 -0.49
CA ALA A 231 -11.39 -9.93 -1.00
C ALA A 231 -10.47 -10.31 0.18
N LEU A 232 -9.73 -11.40 0.02
CA LEU A 232 -8.80 -11.93 1.01
C LEU A 232 -7.43 -12.06 0.37
N ALA A 233 -6.44 -11.33 0.87
CA ALA A 233 -5.05 -11.51 0.50
C ALA A 233 -4.36 -12.47 1.47
N PHE A 234 -3.43 -13.26 0.96
CA PHE A 234 -2.57 -14.17 1.73
C PHE A 234 -1.30 -14.51 0.95
N GLU A 235 -0.34 -15.15 1.59
CA GLU A 235 0.87 -15.67 0.94
C GLU A 235 0.63 -17.11 0.46
N ASP A 236 1.02 -17.41 -0.80
CA ASP A 236 0.86 -18.71 -1.47
C ASP A 236 2.21 -19.13 -2.08
N ASN A 237 2.72 -20.31 -1.73
CA ASN A 237 3.98 -20.82 -2.26
C ASN A 237 3.81 -21.85 -3.40
N GLY A 238 2.62 -21.94 -3.99
CA GLY A 238 2.29 -22.93 -5.02
C GLY A 238 2.20 -22.39 -6.44
N TRP A 239 2.64 -21.18 -6.71
CA TRP A 239 2.65 -20.63 -8.06
C TRP A 239 3.78 -21.21 -8.90
N ALA A 240 3.48 -21.63 -10.14
CA ALA A 240 4.45 -22.24 -11.04
C ALA A 240 5.64 -21.31 -11.34
N GLY A 241 6.86 -21.85 -11.29
CA GLY A 241 8.08 -21.09 -11.54
C GLY A 241 8.57 -20.24 -10.37
N VAL A 242 7.90 -20.29 -9.24
CA VAL A 242 8.28 -19.56 -8.02
C VAL A 242 8.45 -20.54 -6.86
N ASN A 243 9.60 -20.47 -6.18
CA ASN A 243 9.94 -21.37 -5.09
C ASN A 243 9.70 -20.76 -3.70
N ASN A 244 8.95 -19.68 -3.62
CA ASN A 244 8.68 -18.93 -2.40
C ASN A 244 7.24 -18.42 -2.35
N PHE A 245 6.87 -17.80 -1.24
CA PHE A 245 5.58 -17.18 -1.07
C PHE A 245 5.38 -15.98 -2.01
N ILE A 246 4.19 -15.88 -2.58
CA ILE A 246 3.74 -14.78 -3.44
C ILE A 246 2.43 -14.22 -2.88
N PRO A 247 2.27 -12.88 -2.80
CA PRO A 247 1.01 -12.27 -2.45
C PRO A 247 -0.08 -12.70 -3.42
N THR A 248 -1.12 -13.33 -2.89
CA THR A 248 -2.24 -13.89 -3.64
C THR A 248 -3.53 -13.28 -3.12
N VAL A 249 -4.48 -13.06 -3.99
CA VAL A 249 -5.83 -12.61 -3.64
C VAL A 249 -6.83 -13.65 -4.09
N VAL A 250 -7.82 -13.91 -3.22
CA VAL A 250 -9.05 -14.63 -3.58
C VAL A 250 -10.25 -13.76 -3.30
N THR A 251 -11.37 -14.02 -4.00
CA THR A 251 -12.62 -13.32 -3.77
C THR A 251 -13.79 -14.26 -3.59
N CYS A 252 -14.78 -13.80 -2.83
CA CYS A 252 -16.05 -14.44 -2.61
C CYS A 252 -17.17 -13.40 -2.66
N PRO A 253 -18.29 -13.63 -3.38
CA PRO A 253 -19.46 -12.80 -3.26
C PRO A 253 -19.97 -12.75 -1.81
N LEU A 254 -20.33 -11.56 -1.32
CA LEU A 254 -20.83 -11.37 0.03
C LEU A 254 -22.14 -12.15 0.27
N GLU A 255 -22.96 -12.35 -0.75
CA GLU A 255 -24.17 -13.17 -0.70
C GLU A 255 -23.86 -14.66 -0.48
N THR A 256 -22.78 -15.17 -1.07
CA THR A 256 -22.28 -16.53 -0.84
C THR A 256 -21.65 -16.64 0.54
N ASN A 257 -20.90 -15.62 0.95
CA ASN A 257 -20.32 -15.48 2.28
C ASN A 257 -19.60 -16.76 2.74
N TRP A 258 -18.83 -17.40 1.87
CA TRP A 258 -18.12 -18.66 2.10
C TRP A 258 -19.02 -19.88 2.49
N ASN A 259 -20.34 -19.77 2.43
CA ASN A 259 -21.22 -20.87 2.80
C ASN A 259 -21.10 -22.02 1.78
N ASN A 260 -20.61 -23.18 2.23
CA ASN A 260 -20.30 -24.34 1.40
C ASN A 260 -19.42 -24.01 0.18
N TYR A 261 -18.57 -23.00 0.31
CA TYR A 261 -17.71 -22.48 -0.75
C TYR A 261 -16.31 -22.20 -0.23
N TRP A 262 -15.30 -22.58 -1.00
CA TRP A 262 -13.91 -22.24 -0.81
C TRP A 262 -13.21 -22.14 -2.16
N VAL A 263 -12.06 -21.45 -2.21
CA VAL A 263 -11.34 -21.18 -3.45
C VAL A 263 -10.13 -22.09 -3.56
N ASP A 264 -10.11 -22.93 -4.61
CA ASP A 264 -9.01 -23.83 -4.93
C ASP A 264 -7.92 -23.18 -5.80
N ALA A 265 -6.90 -23.97 -6.13
CA ALA A 265 -5.76 -23.55 -6.93
C ALA A 265 -6.14 -23.13 -8.37
N ALA A 266 -7.15 -23.76 -8.96
CA ALA A 266 -7.54 -23.57 -10.35
C ALA A 266 -8.66 -22.53 -10.53
N SER A 267 -9.15 -21.97 -9.44
CA SER A 267 -10.28 -21.03 -9.45
C SER A 267 -9.91 -19.73 -10.17
N GLN A 268 -10.81 -19.24 -11.03
CA GLN A 268 -10.72 -17.91 -11.62
C GLN A 268 -10.81 -16.76 -10.57
N TYR A 269 -11.26 -17.08 -9.36
CA TYR A 269 -11.35 -16.16 -8.22
C TYR A 269 -10.07 -16.17 -7.35
N ARG A 270 -8.96 -16.72 -7.88
CA ARG A 270 -7.63 -16.73 -7.27
C ARG A 270 -6.61 -16.21 -8.26
N TRP A 271 -5.80 -15.21 -7.86
CA TRP A 271 -4.75 -14.64 -8.71
C TRP A 271 -3.57 -14.13 -7.89
N GLN A 272 -2.40 -14.06 -8.52
CA GLN A 272 -1.25 -13.35 -7.96
C GLN A 272 -1.60 -11.86 -7.86
N ALA A 273 -1.41 -11.27 -6.69
CA ALA A 273 -1.66 -9.84 -6.50
C ALA A 273 -0.68 -8.99 -7.33
N VAL A 274 0.57 -9.40 -7.39
CA VAL A 274 1.64 -8.67 -8.07
C VAL A 274 2.31 -9.60 -9.06
N ASN A 275 2.38 -9.18 -10.33
CA ASN A 275 3.11 -9.90 -11.37
C ASN A 275 4.56 -9.43 -11.36
N TYR A 276 5.47 -10.37 -11.17
CA TYR A 276 6.90 -10.09 -11.14
C TYR A 276 7.64 -10.74 -12.30
N ASP A 277 8.45 -9.95 -12.97
CA ASP A 277 9.53 -10.41 -13.83
C ASP A 277 10.83 -10.69 -13.03
N TYR A 278 10.69 -10.94 -11.72
CA TYR A 278 11.86 -11.02 -10.82
C TYR A 278 12.53 -12.40 -10.78
N GLY A 279 11.97 -13.37 -11.47
CA GLY A 279 12.54 -14.73 -11.54
C GLY A 279 12.22 -15.62 -10.33
N PRO A 280 12.75 -16.87 -10.31
CA PRO A 280 12.29 -17.93 -9.39
C PRO A 280 12.75 -17.78 -7.93
N LEU A 281 13.64 -16.85 -7.63
CA LEU A 281 14.18 -16.64 -6.28
C LEU A 281 13.49 -15.49 -5.52
N TYR A 282 12.47 -14.91 -6.12
CA TYR A 282 11.71 -13.85 -5.48
C TYR A 282 10.91 -14.38 -4.28
N ARG A 283 10.80 -13.56 -3.24
CA ARG A 283 9.95 -13.82 -2.07
C ARG A 283 9.02 -12.62 -1.81
N GLY A 284 7.73 -12.89 -1.61
CA GLY A 284 6.72 -11.89 -1.29
C GLY A 284 5.77 -12.39 -0.21
N GLY A 285 6.24 -12.49 1.03
CA GLY A 285 5.44 -13.01 2.14
C GLY A 285 4.69 -11.93 2.94
N ALA A 286 3.86 -12.35 3.86
CA ALA A 286 3.11 -11.53 4.81
C ALA A 286 2.32 -10.37 4.15
N PRO A 287 1.44 -10.63 3.18
CA PRO A 287 0.68 -9.57 2.54
C PRO A 287 -0.35 -8.97 3.50
N TYR A 288 -0.62 -7.68 3.33
CA TYR A 288 -1.64 -6.98 4.10
C TYR A 288 -2.45 -6.05 3.20
N LEU A 289 -3.75 -6.32 3.07
CA LEU A 289 -4.65 -5.68 2.12
C LEU A 289 -5.52 -4.63 2.80
N ARG A 290 -5.64 -3.44 2.20
CA ARG A 290 -6.53 -2.38 2.64
C ARG A 290 -7.18 -1.69 1.44
N LYS A 291 -8.18 -0.87 1.69
CA LYS A 291 -8.92 -0.10 0.69
C LYS A 291 -8.78 1.39 0.97
N LEU A 292 -8.49 2.16 -0.07
CA LEU A 292 -8.53 3.62 -0.04
C LEU A 292 -9.98 4.14 -0.03
N PRO A 293 -10.25 5.35 0.49
CA PRO A 293 -11.61 5.86 0.60
C PRO A 293 -12.39 5.97 -0.71
N TRP A 294 -11.70 6.06 -1.83
CA TRP A 294 -12.30 6.15 -3.16
C TRP A 294 -12.33 4.82 -3.92
N GLY A 295 -11.98 3.72 -3.26
CA GLY A 295 -12.22 2.37 -3.75
C GLY A 295 -10.99 1.59 -4.19
N GLU A 296 -9.93 2.25 -4.64
CA GLU A 296 -8.68 1.56 -4.96
C GLU A 296 -8.16 0.77 -3.77
N THR A 297 -7.51 -0.34 -4.04
CA THR A 297 -6.92 -1.19 -3.00
C THR A 297 -5.42 -0.94 -2.87
N ILE A 298 -4.88 -1.17 -1.68
CA ILE A 298 -3.45 -1.16 -1.44
C ILE A 298 -3.05 -2.47 -0.78
N ILE A 299 -1.93 -3.02 -1.21
CA ILE A 299 -1.35 -4.23 -0.62
C ILE A 299 0.09 -3.97 -0.23
N SER A 300 0.46 -4.35 0.98
CA SER A 300 1.86 -4.46 1.35
C SER A 300 2.30 -5.92 1.40
N HIS A 301 3.58 -6.16 1.27
CA HIS A 301 4.21 -7.42 1.62
C HIS A 301 5.67 -7.19 1.97
N GLN A 302 6.28 -8.14 2.66
CA GLN A 302 7.72 -8.19 2.83
C GLN A 302 8.33 -8.93 1.64
N GLY A 303 9.32 -8.32 0.98
CA GLY A 303 9.89 -8.87 -0.23
C GLY A 303 11.38 -8.63 -0.36
N GLU A 304 12.00 -9.46 -1.16
CA GLU A 304 13.38 -9.34 -1.58
C GLU A 304 13.50 -9.73 -3.05
N ASN A 305 14.30 -8.96 -3.80
CA ASN A 305 14.64 -9.27 -5.16
C ASN A 305 16.00 -9.99 -5.19
N GLY A 306 15.99 -11.32 -5.01
CA GLY A 306 17.23 -12.09 -4.97
C GLY A 306 17.06 -13.48 -4.36
N ASN A 307 17.93 -13.86 -3.44
CA ASN A 307 17.90 -15.15 -2.79
C ASN A 307 16.95 -15.13 -1.55
N GLY A 308 15.66 -15.07 -1.75
CA GLY A 308 14.60 -14.89 -0.72
C GLY A 308 14.64 -15.74 0.55
N ALA A 309 15.77 -16.40 0.85
CA ALA A 309 16.01 -17.11 2.10
C ALA A 309 16.52 -16.20 3.23
N ASP A 310 17.07 -15.04 2.91
CA ASP A 310 17.67 -14.14 3.89
C ASP A 310 16.62 -13.14 4.45
N MET A 311 16.05 -13.48 5.60
CA MET A 311 15.07 -12.63 6.28
C MET A 311 15.62 -11.24 6.64
N SER A 312 16.94 -11.07 6.75
CA SER A 312 17.56 -9.79 7.09
C SER A 312 17.53 -8.77 5.94
N LYS A 313 17.20 -9.19 4.74
CA LYS A 313 17.11 -8.35 3.55
C LYS A 313 15.69 -8.02 3.13
N LEU A 314 14.69 -8.64 3.75
CA LEU A 314 13.29 -8.38 3.42
C LEU A 314 12.91 -6.94 3.76
N GLN A 315 12.27 -6.28 2.82
CA GLN A 315 11.80 -4.90 2.90
C GLN A 315 10.29 -4.86 2.81
N MET A 316 9.67 -3.82 3.30
CA MET A 316 8.25 -3.58 3.06
C MET A 316 8.06 -2.90 1.72
N TRP A 317 7.32 -3.54 0.83
CA TRP A 317 6.84 -2.98 -0.42
C TRP A 317 5.32 -2.78 -0.38
N VAL A 318 4.87 -1.65 -0.94
CA VAL A 318 3.46 -1.28 -0.99
C VAL A 318 3.09 -0.98 -2.44
N TYR A 319 1.98 -1.56 -2.88
CA TYR A 319 1.44 -1.38 -4.23
C TYR A 319 0.01 -0.86 -4.18
N VAL A 320 -0.39 -0.18 -5.24
CA VAL A 320 -1.78 0.26 -5.44
C VAL A 320 -2.42 -0.58 -6.52
N GLY A 321 -3.58 -1.14 -6.23
CA GLY A 321 -4.41 -1.92 -7.13
C GLY A 321 -5.74 -1.23 -7.42
N ASN A 322 -6.46 -1.74 -8.40
CA ASN A 322 -7.79 -1.24 -8.73
C ASN A 322 -8.86 -1.62 -7.67
N GLU A 323 -10.08 -1.19 -7.90
CA GLU A 323 -11.23 -1.44 -7.00
C GLU A 323 -11.60 -2.92 -6.85
N GLN A 324 -11.08 -3.80 -7.74
CA GLN A 324 -11.28 -5.24 -7.72
C GLN A 324 -10.12 -6.01 -7.06
N ALA A 325 -9.18 -5.32 -6.41
CA ALA A 325 -7.94 -5.87 -5.85
C ALA A 325 -7.09 -6.61 -6.92
N LYS A 326 -6.98 -6.00 -8.08
CA LYS A 326 -6.17 -6.44 -9.24
C LYS A 326 -5.24 -5.32 -9.70
N ASP A 327 -4.37 -5.65 -10.65
CA ASP A 327 -3.49 -4.69 -11.33
C ASP A 327 -2.64 -3.85 -10.36
N PHE A 328 -2.12 -4.48 -9.33
CA PHE A 328 -1.25 -3.82 -8.36
C PHE A 328 0.04 -3.35 -9.02
N LYS A 329 0.26 -2.04 -8.98
CA LYS A 329 1.38 -1.30 -9.60
C LYS A 329 1.84 -0.17 -8.66
N ALA A 330 2.64 0.75 -9.17
CA ALA A 330 3.16 1.92 -8.43
C ALA A 330 3.76 1.50 -7.08
N MET A 331 4.70 0.55 -7.13
CA MET A 331 5.47 0.10 -5.96
C MET A 331 6.12 1.28 -5.25
N SER A 332 6.06 1.27 -3.93
CA SER A 332 6.72 2.25 -3.08
C SER A 332 7.28 1.60 -1.81
N GLU A 333 8.35 2.18 -1.28
CA GLU A 333 9.09 1.67 -0.12
C GLU A 333 8.92 2.62 1.07
N PRO A 334 8.01 2.33 2.02
CA PRO A 334 7.75 3.22 3.15
C PRO A 334 8.98 3.47 4.03
N PHE A 335 9.86 2.49 4.14
CA PHE A 335 11.03 2.56 5.01
C PHE A 335 12.36 2.68 4.26
N GLY A 336 12.31 2.97 2.94
CA GLY A 336 13.48 3.32 2.15
C GLY A 336 14.55 2.23 2.07
N GLY A 337 14.15 0.96 1.97
CA GLY A 337 15.07 -0.16 1.85
C GLY A 337 15.55 -0.74 3.19
N ASP A 338 15.13 -0.22 4.34
CA ASP A 338 15.42 -0.83 5.63
C ASP A 338 14.76 -2.21 5.74
N ASN A 339 15.45 -3.17 6.38
CA ASN A 339 14.85 -4.45 6.73
C ASN A 339 13.59 -4.23 7.57
N SER A 340 12.48 -4.77 7.10
CA SER A 340 11.18 -4.59 7.73
C SER A 340 10.32 -5.85 7.59
N LEU A 341 9.93 -6.43 8.72
CA LEU A 341 9.23 -7.71 8.79
C LEU A 341 7.82 -7.55 9.38
N TRP A 342 6.94 -8.48 9.00
CA TRP A 342 5.60 -8.67 9.57
C TRP A 342 4.78 -7.39 9.50
N ASN A 343 4.85 -6.75 8.34
CA ASN A 343 4.31 -5.45 8.05
C ASN A 343 2.78 -5.42 8.02
N SER A 344 2.21 -4.23 8.24
CA SER A 344 0.80 -3.99 8.01
C SER A 344 0.53 -2.56 7.55
N LEU A 345 -0.69 -2.33 7.05
CA LEU A 345 -1.17 -1.04 6.59
C LEU A 345 -2.43 -0.62 7.35
N ALA A 346 -2.56 0.66 7.60
CA ALA A 346 -3.84 1.27 7.96
C ALA A 346 -4.13 2.43 7.01
N VAL A 347 -5.40 2.68 6.75
CA VAL A 347 -5.86 3.89 6.06
C VAL A 347 -6.61 4.71 7.07
N ILE A 348 -6.14 5.93 7.29
CA ILE A 348 -6.72 6.87 8.25
C ILE A 348 -7.15 8.14 7.52
N ASP A 349 -8.11 8.85 8.07
CA ASP A 349 -8.68 10.05 7.47
C ASP A 349 -9.07 9.83 5.98
N THR A 350 -8.91 10.86 5.15
CA THR A 350 -9.29 10.84 3.74
C THR A 350 -8.10 10.52 2.81
N GLY A 351 -7.34 9.44 3.09
CA GLY A 351 -6.28 8.97 2.19
C GLY A 351 -4.86 9.09 2.77
N THR A 352 -4.71 9.21 4.09
CA THR A 352 -3.44 8.99 4.76
C THR A 352 -3.26 7.49 4.97
N VAL A 353 -2.17 6.95 4.43
CA VAL A 353 -1.76 5.56 4.62
C VAL A 353 -0.72 5.50 5.73
N VAL A 354 -0.91 4.61 6.68
CA VAL A 354 0.09 4.31 7.73
C VAL A 354 0.69 2.96 7.42
N ALA A 355 2.00 2.92 7.18
CA ALA A 355 2.77 1.68 7.15
C ALA A 355 3.39 1.43 8.52
N VAL A 356 3.37 0.19 8.98
CA VAL A 356 4.00 -0.22 10.23
C VAL A 356 4.74 -1.54 10.05
N GLY A 357 5.92 -1.67 10.65
CA GLY A 357 6.74 -2.87 10.52
C GLY A 357 7.72 -3.07 11.65
N GLY A 358 8.15 -4.32 11.81
CA GLY A 358 9.19 -4.72 12.75
C GLY A 358 10.59 -4.44 12.16
N MET A 359 11.38 -3.62 12.85
CA MET A 359 12.68 -3.16 12.41
C MET A 359 13.70 -3.32 13.53
N ASN A 360 14.63 -4.24 13.39
CA ASN A 360 15.67 -4.47 14.38
C ASN A 360 15.13 -4.67 15.80
N GLY A 361 14.01 -5.41 15.93
CA GLY A 361 13.37 -5.75 17.21
C GLY A 361 12.49 -4.64 17.80
N ARG A 362 12.33 -3.49 17.14
CA ARG A 362 11.36 -2.44 17.48
C ARG A 362 10.28 -2.32 16.43
N ILE A 363 9.23 -1.59 16.71
CA ILE A 363 8.13 -1.31 15.78
C ILE A 363 8.20 0.18 15.40
N ASP A 364 8.42 0.44 14.13
CA ASP A 364 8.30 1.77 13.55
C ASP A 364 7.04 1.90 12.69
N MET A 365 6.50 3.11 12.63
CA MET A 365 5.47 3.52 11.68
C MET A 365 5.94 4.71 10.85
N ILE A 366 5.35 4.86 9.66
CA ILE A 366 5.49 6.03 8.80
C ILE A 366 4.14 6.36 8.15
N LYS A 367 3.91 7.62 7.85
CA LYS A 367 2.72 8.05 7.11
C LYS A 367 3.08 8.36 5.66
N GLY A 368 2.19 7.94 4.76
CA GLY A 368 2.21 8.31 3.36
C GLY A 368 0.88 8.95 2.95
N ARG A 369 0.91 9.68 1.86
CA ARG A 369 -0.28 10.25 1.25
C ARG A 369 -0.58 9.53 -0.05
N ALA A 370 -1.76 8.92 -0.16
CA ALA A 370 -2.25 8.42 -1.43
C ALA A 370 -2.76 9.60 -2.27
N VAL A 371 -2.24 9.73 -3.48
CA VAL A 371 -2.52 10.81 -4.41
C VAL A 371 -3.02 10.22 -5.71
N ARG A 372 -4.20 10.64 -6.13
CA ARG A 372 -4.73 10.31 -7.45
C ARG A 372 -3.95 11.08 -8.53
N GLN A 373 -3.97 10.57 -9.74
CA GLN A 373 -3.40 11.29 -10.88
C GLN A 373 -4.09 12.65 -11.05
N LEU A 374 -3.29 13.63 -11.43
CA LEU A 374 -3.77 14.92 -11.86
C LEU A 374 -4.13 14.81 -13.35
N GLU A 375 -5.21 15.47 -13.76
CA GLU A 375 -5.66 15.51 -15.14
C GLU A 375 -5.42 16.90 -15.71
N ALA A 376 -5.21 16.98 -17.01
CA ALA A 376 -5.03 18.22 -17.76
C ALA A 376 -6.07 18.31 -18.88
N SER A 377 -6.68 19.46 -19.08
CA SER A 377 -7.59 19.73 -20.18
C SER A 377 -6.82 20.23 -21.40
N TYR A 378 -7.29 19.91 -22.61
CA TYR A 378 -6.79 20.58 -23.81
C TYR A 378 -7.30 22.02 -23.85
N ALA A 379 -6.41 22.99 -23.72
CA ALA A 379 -6.71 24.42 -23.69
C ALA A 379 -5.48 25.28 -23.97
N HIS A 380 -5.68 26.55 -24.21
CA HIS A 380 -4.64 27.55 -24.48
C HIS A 380 -4.66 28.68 -23.44
N PRO A 381 -4.26 28.43 -22.18
CA PRO A 381 -4.27 29.44 -21.13
C PRO A 381 -3.36 30.64 -21.46
N THR A 382 -3.73 31.80 -20.97
CA THR A 382 -2.87 32.98 -20.99
C THR A 382 -2.05 33.03 -19.71
N ILE A 383 -0.73 33.02 -19.82
CA ILE A 383 0.16 33.05 -18.64
C ILE A 383 0.25 34.50 -18.14
N ASP A 384 -0.68 34.92 -17.30
CA ASP A 384 -0.79 36.29 -16.75
C ASP A 384 -0.75 36.35 -15.20
N GLY A 385 -0.58 35.18 -14.54
CA GLY A 385 -0.50 35.06 -13.08
C GLY A 385 -1.86 35.15 -12.38
N LYS A 386 -2.94 34.92 -13.10
CA LYS A 386 -4.30 34.87 -12.56
C LYS A 386 -4.90 33.51 -12.80
N GLN A 387 -5.42 32.91 -11.76
CA GLN A 387 -6.15 31.67 -11.87
C GLN A 387 -7.62 31.95 -12.21
N THR A 388 -7.99 31.84 -13.47
CA THR A 388 -9.36 32.09 -13.92
C THR A 388 -10.00 30.82 -14.47
N ILE A 389 -11.26 30.57 -14.12
CA ILE A 389 -12.03 29.39 -14.59
C ILE A 389 -12.17 29.37 -16.13
N ARG A 390 -12.08 30.54 -16.78
CA ARG A 390 -12.30 30.68 -18.22
C ARG A 390 -11.12 30.24 -19.08
N GLU A 391 -9.96 29.97 -18.49
CA GLU A 391 -8.73 29.64 -19.22
C GLU A 391 -8.65 28.15 -19.58
N GLY A 392 -9.63 27.36 -19.15
CA GLY A 392 -9.75 25.97 -19.56
C GLY A 392 -8.87 24.99 -18.79
N TYR A 393 -8.27 25.39 -17.67
CA TYR A 393 -7.60 24.46 -16.77
C TYR A 393 -8.57 23.41 -16.23
N TYR A 394 -8.08 22.18 -16.09
CA TYR A 394 -8.82 21.14 -15.41
C TYR A 394 -8.82 21.38 -13.89
N THR A 395 -9.94 21.81 -13.35
CA THR A 395 -10.06 22.28 -11.96
C THR A 395 -10.51 21.22 -10.98
N ALA A 396 -10.85 20.00 -11.43
CA ALA A 396 -11.25 18.90 -10.54
C ALA A 396 -10.06 18.29 -9.78
N ASN A 397 -8.85 18.70 -10.07
CA ASN A 397 -7.62 18.30 -9.37
C ASN A 397 -7.48 18.88 -7.95
N ALA A 398 -8.47 19.50 -7.37
CA ALA A 398 -8.43 20.16 -6.07
C ALA A 398 -7.89 19.26 -4.95
N THR A 399 -6.63 18.90 -5.04
CA THR A 399 -5.92 18.00 -4.14
C THR A 399 -5.07 18.83 -3.21
N GLN A 400 -5.45 18.91 -1.95
CA GLN A 400 -4.56 19.44 -0.93
C GLN A 400 -3.58 18.36 -0.52
N LEU A 401 -2.35 18.46 -0.97
CA LEU A 401 -1.27 17.61 -0.54
C LEU A 401 -0.47 18.34 0.55
N LEU A 402 -0.50 17.83 1.77
CA LEU A 402 0.35 18.31 2.86
C LEU A 402 1.32 17.17 3.24
N LEU A 403 2.56 17.29 2.79
CA LEU A 403 3.67 16.44 3.20
C LEU A 403 4.68 17.30 3.99
N GLY A 404 5.32 16.69 4.99
CA GLY A 404 6.32 17.35 5.82
C GLY A 404 5.75 18.19 6.98
N HIS A 405 6.67 18.86 7.69
CA HIS A 405 6.34 19.73 8.80
C HIS A 405 6.01 21.14 8.33
N SER A 406 4.73 21.45 8.19
CA SER A 406 4.31 22.83 8.06
C SER A 406 3.73 23.33 9.38
N SER A 407 4.47 24.18 10.09
CA SER A 407 3.94 24.93 11.23
C SER A 407 2.87 25.93 10.81
N ASN A 408 2.82 26.30 9.52
CA ASN A 408 2.08 27.44 9.00
C ASN A 408 0.81 27.06 8.21
N LYS A 409 0.40 25.79 8.18
CA LYS A 409 -0.80 25.31 7.46
C LYS A 409 -0.86 25.77 6.00
N VAL A 410 0.27 25.73 5.30
CA VAL A 410 0.34 26.01 3.87
C VAL A 410 -0.60 25.09 3.11
N ARG A 411 -1.43 25.66 2.24
CA ARG A 411 -2.36 24.92 1.38
C ARG A 411 -2.16 25.36 -0.04
N PHE A 412 -2.34 24.45 -0.99
CA PHE A 412 -2.28 24.80 -2.39
C PHE A 412 -3.32 24.06 -3.23
N THR A 413 -3.64 24.60 -4.37
CA THR A 413 -4.34 23.94 -5.48
C THR A 413 -3.40 23.85 -6.66
N ALA A 414 -3.58 22.84 -7.51
CA ALA A 414 -2.81 22.70 -8.73
C ALA A 414 -3.75 22.25 -9.85
N ASP A 415 -3.84 23.08 -10.89
CA ASP A 415 -4.69 22.84 -12.04
C ASP A 415 -3.83 22.82 -13.31
N PHE A 416 -4.18 21.96 -14.27
CA PHE A 416 -3.37 21.70 -15.45
C PHE A 416 -4.18 21.85 -16.73
N ALA A 417 -3.49 22.30 -17.78
CA ALA A 417 -3.94 22.26 -19.17
C ALA A 417 -2.78 21.87 -20.08
N TYR A 418 -3.05 21.53 -21.31
CA TYR A 418 -2.02 21.27 -22.32
C TYR A 418 -2.53 21.63 -23.71
N ASP A 419 -1.58 21.90 -24.62
CA ASP A 419 -1.79 21.99 -26.06
C ASP A 419 -0.63 21.28 -26.80
N GLU A 420 -0.49 21.50 -28.08
CA GLU A 420 0.58 20.93 -28.92
C GLU A 420 1.97 21.43 -28.55
N ASN A 421 2.07 22.53 -27.83
CA ASN A 421 3.32 23.25 -27.60
C ASN A 421 3.79 23.21 -26.16
N ALA A 422 2.87 23.00 -25.19
CA ALA A 422 3.21 23.12 -23.78
C ALA A 422 2.26 22.38 -22.84
N LEU A 423 2.79 22.01 -21.68
CA LEU A 423 2.04 21.74 -20.46
C LEU A 423 1.90 23.06 -19.70
N TYR A 424 0.67 23.43 -19.40
CA TYR A 424 0.35 24.62 -18.59
C TYR A 424 -0.01 24.18 -17.19
N PHE A 425 0.46 24.92 -16.19
CA PHE A 425 0.02 24.70 -14.84
C PHE A 425 -0.23 26.02 -14.12
N THR A 426 -1.24 26.03 -13.26
CA THR A 426 -1.49 27.10 -12.32
C THR A 426 -1.63 26.55 -10.92
N THR A 427 -1.09 27.23 -9.94
CA THR A 427 -1.17 26.86 -8.53
C THR A 427 -1.39 28.08 -7.67
N ARG A 428 -2.31 27.98 -6.72
CA ARG A 428 -2.49 28.98 -5.68
C ARG A 428 -2.04 28.42 -4.36
N VAL A 429 -1.05 29.04 -3.77
CA VAL A 429 -0.49 28.66 -2.47
C VAL A 429 -0.92 29.67 -1.41
N SER A 430 -1.62 29.20 -0.38
CA SER A 430 -1.98 30.00 0.80
C SER A 430 -0.81 29.99 1.78
N ASP A 431 -0.14 31.12 1.94
CA ASP A 431 1.03 31.27 2.78
C ASP A 431 1.09 32.69 3.39
N ASN A 432 1.22 32.73 4.71
CA ASN A 432 1.27 33.99 5.47
C ASN A 432 2.72 34.47 5.72
N THR A 433 3.72 33.65 5.37
CA THR A 433 5.15 33.87 5.71
C THR A 433 6.05 33.76 4.50
N GLN A 434 5.69 34.45 3.40
CA GLN A 434 6.37 34.34 2.11
C GLN A 434 7.82 34.85 2.17
N HIS A 435 8.75 33.98 1.75
CA HIS A 435 10.20 34.26 1.71
C HIS A 435 10.74 34.17 0.26
N PRO A 436 10.69 35.25 -0.51
CA PRO A 436 11.16 35.26 -1.91
C PRO A 436 12.70 35.35 -1.99
N LEU A 437 13.39 34.30 -1.62
CA LEU A 437 14.85 34.24 -1.69
C LEU A 437 15.33 33.66 -3.03
N PRO A 438 16.44 34.16 -3.61
CA PRO A 438 16.99 33.65 -4.87
C PRO A 438 17.75 32.33 -4.71
N SER A 439 17.36 31.50 -3.77
CA SER A 439 18.02 30.24 -3.41
C SER A 439 17.00 29.11 -3.30
N SER A 440 17.51 27.88 -3.16
CA SER A 440 16.68 26.70 -2.88
C SER A 440 16.02 26.73 -1.47
N TYR A 441 16.31 27.72 -0.67
CA TYR A 441 15.74 27.94 0.67
C TYR A 441 14.59 28.96 0.66
N GLY A 442 14.29 29.56 -0.51
CA GLY A 442 13.14 30.44 -0.69
C GLY A 442 11.86 29.65 -0.96
N ASP A 443 10.73 30.31 -0.78
CA ASP A 443 9.44 29.75 -1.10
C ASP A 443 9.26 29.58 -2.62
N GLY A 444 8.45 28.61 -2.98
CA GLY A 444 8.15 28.30 -4.37
C GLY A 444 7.38 26.97 -4.48
N VAL A 445 7.24 26.52 -5.72
CA VAL A 445 6.57 25.24 -6.02
C VAL A 445 7.49 24.39 -6.86
N THR A 446 7.63 23.13 -6.47
CA THR A 446 8.36 22.16 -7.28
C THR A 446 7.38 21.25 -8.00
N LEU A 447 7.56 21.17 -9.32
CA LEU A 447 6.85 20.22 -10.18
C LEU A 447 7.81 19.10 -10.59
N PHE A 448 7.38 17.87 -10.44
CA PHE A 448 8.05 16.68 -10.95
C PHE A 448 7.27 16.16 -12.16
N LEU A 449 7.96 15.92 -13.26
CA LEU A 449 7.40 15.39 -14.48
C LEU A 449 8.10 14.07 -14.81
N ASP A 450 7.31 13.04 -14.97
CA ASP A 450 7.73 11.73 -15.48
C ASP A 450 7.21 11.60 -16.91
N THR A 451 8.10 11.63 -17.88
CA THR A 451 7.74 11.74 -19.31
C THR A 451 7.55 10.40 -20.01
N ASP A 452 7.89 9.29 -19.35
CA ASP A 452 7.74 7.94 -19.90
C ASP A 452 6.80 7.02 -19.08
N TYR A 453 6.21 7.56 -18.02
CA TYR A 453 5.31 6.83 -17.12
C TYR A 453 5.93 5.64 -16.37
N ALA A 454 7.25 5.58 -16.28
CA ALA A 454 7.96 4.46 -15.65
C ALA A 454 7.79 4.41 -14.14
N SER A 455 7.41 5.52 -13.52
CA SER A 455 7.17 5.64 -12.07
C SER A 455 8.39 5.34 -11.20
N ASP A 456 9.57 5.61 -11.71
CA ASP A 456 10.79 5.41 -10.96
C ASP A 456 10.86 6.31 -9.72
N GLU A 457 11.24 5.74 -8.59
CA GLU A 457 11.46 6.49 -7.34
C GLU A 457 12.81 7.24 -7.33
N GLN A 458 13.72 6.83 -8.19
CA GLN A 458 15.04 7.43 -8.35
C GLN A 458 15.03 8.46 -9.48
N PRO A 459 15.85 9.51 -9.41
CA PRO A 459 15.95 10.48 -10.49
C PRO A 459 16.67 9.90 -11.71
N VAL A 460 15.90 9.26 -12.60
CA VAL A 460 16.33 8.66 -13.87
C VAL A 460 16.13 9.63 -15.05
N ASP A 461 16.64 9.30 -16.25
CA ASP A 461 16.75 10.22 -17.38
C ASP A 461 15.44 10.89 -17.83
N ASN A 462 14.30 10.22 -17.62
CA ASN A 462 12.99 10.74 -18.07
C ASN A 462 12.23 11.51 -17.00
N ILE A 463 12.83 11.69 -15.82
CA ILE A 463 12.23 12.46 -14.74
C ILE A 463 12.84 13.86 -14.69
N HIS A 464 11.99 14.86 -14.70
CA HIS A 464 12.35 16.28 -14.62
C HIS A 464 11.84 16.88 -13.33
N ARG A 465 12.61 17.80 -12.75
CA ARG A 465 12.24 18.59 -11.58
C ARG A 465 12.35 20.07 -11.94
N LEU A 466 11.25 20.79 -11.84
CA LEU A 466 11.19 22.24 -12.06
C LEU A 466 10.82 22.93 -10.76
N PHE A 467 11.68 23.79 -10.25
CA PHE A 467 11.40 24.59 -9.07
C PHE A 467 11.11 26.03 -9.49
N PHE A 468 9.86 26.44 -9.36
CA PHE A 468 9.35 27.77 -9.59
C PHE A 468 9.48 28.57 -8.31
N ARG A 469 10.45 29.46 -8.26
CA ARG A 469 10.76 30.27 -7.07
C ARG A 469 9.86 31.50 -7.00
N LEU A 470 9.54 31.89 -5.77
CA LEU A 470 8.67 33.06 -5.54
C LEU A 470 9.30 34.41 -5.99
N ASP A 471 10.59 34.47 -6.27
CA ASP A 471 11.28 35.61 -6.87
C ASP A 471 11.15 35.68 -8.40
N GLY A 472 10.45 34.73 -9.02
CA GLY A 472 10.24 34.65 -10.49
C GLY A 472 11.25 33.76 -11.22
N GLY A 473 12.26 33.22 -10.54
CA GLY A 473 13.24 32.33 -11.15
C GLY A 473 12.72 30.89 -11.26
N VAL A 474 13.15 30.18 -12.31
CA VAL A 474 12.91 28.75 -12.48
C VAL A 474 14.24 28.01 -12.47
N VAL A 475 14.34 26.96 -11.64
CA VAL A 475 15.51 26.10 -11.57
C VAL A 475 15.09 24.70 -12.03
N ALA A 476 15.78 24.18 -13.03
CA ALA A 476 15.47 22.90 -13.63
C ALA A 476 16.56 21.86 -13.38
N TYR A 477 16.11 20.63 -13.14
CA TYR A 477 16.96 19.46 -13.02
C TYR A 477 16.39 18.33 -13.86
N LYS A 478 17.27 17.46 -14.33
CA LYS A 478 16.95 16.19 -14.96
C LYS A 478 17.59 15.07 -14.15
N GLY A 479 16.93 13.95 -14.04
CA GLY A 479 17.51 12.75 -13.46
C GLY A 479 18.61 12.16 -14.35
N SER A 480 19.33 11.18 -13.85
CA SER A 480 20.39 10.47 -14.58
C SER A 480 20.38 9.00 -14.22
N ASN A 481 20.17 8.12 -15.20
CA ASN A 481 20.24 6.68 -15.05
C ASN A 481 21.61 6.23 -14.53
N GLU A 482 22.68 6.83 -15.05
CA GLU A 482 24.06 6.50 -14.69
C GLU A 482 24.35 6.89 -13.23
N LYS A 483 23.95 8.10 -12.83
CA LYS A 483 24.35 8.69 -11.55
C LYS A 483 23.31 8.55 -10.45
N ARG A 484 22.10 8.13 -10.79
CA ARG A 484 20.96 8.03 -9.88
C ARG A 484 20.75 9.29 -9.01
N ARG A 485 20.94 10.47 -9.61
CA ARG A 485 20.84 11.77 -8.94
C ARG A 485 20.35 12.85 -9.89
N TRP A 486 19.92 13.96 -9.31
CA TRP A 486 19.54 15.17 -10.05
C TRP A 486 20.76 15.86 -10.66
N MET A 487 20.69 16.12 -11.95
CA MET A 487 21.65 16.88 -12.71
C MET A 487 21.03 18.24 -13.07
N ALA A 488 21.80 19.31 -12.91
CA ALA A 488 21.33 20.62 -13.36
C ALA A 488 20.99 20.57 -14.86
N ASN A 489 19.82 21.09 -15.23
CA ASN A 489 19.34 21.15 -16.58
C ASN A 489 18.91 22.58 -16.92
N LYS A 490 19.07 22.98 -18.15
CA LYS A 490 18.47 24.22 -18.69
C LYS A 490 17.16 23.83 -19.36
N VAL A 491 16.06 24.27 -18.81
CA VAL A 491 14.80 24.24 -19.54
C VAL A 491 14.68 25.53 -20.32
N GLU A 492 14.90 25.42 -21.61
CA GLU A 492 14.72 26.55 -22.51
C GLU A 492 13.22 26.81 -22.68
N ASN A 493 12.87 28.11 -22.73
CA ASN A 493 11.52 28.58 -23.00
C ASN A 493 10.42 28.32 -21.98
N VAL A 494 10.72 27.91 -20.75
CA VAL A 494 9.71 27.92 -19.67
C VAL A 494 9.33 29.38 -19.38
N ARG A 495 8.04 29.68 -19.52
CA ARG A 495 7.48 30.98 -19.12
C ARG A 495 6.73 30.82 -17.81
N SER A 496 6.96 31.72 -16.87
CA SER A 496 6.19 31.75 -15.64
C SER A 496 5.88 33.17 -15.21
N VAL A 497 4.69 33.33 -14.62
CA VAL A 497 4.26 34.58 -13.99
C VAL A 497 3.84 34.29 -12.56
N ILE A 498 4.27 35.15 -11.65
CA ILE A 498 3.99 35.02 -10.23
C ILE A 498 3.25 36.24 -9.73
N THR A 499 2.08 36.04 -9.17
CA THR A 499 1.30 37.08 -8.49
C THR A 499 1.33 36.85 -6.99
N ARG A 500 1.70 37.87 -6.22
CA ARG A 500 1.80 37.80 -4.76
C ARG A 500 0.77 38.70 -4.08
N ALA A 501 0.18 38.16 -3.00
CA ALA A 501 -0.68 38.88 -2.08
C ALA A 501 -0.30 38.55 -0.62
N ASN A 502 -0.81 39.27 0.37
CA ASN A 502 -0.42 39.11 1.77
C ASN A 502 -0.57 37.69 2.35
N LYS A 503 -1.51 36.90 1.84
CA LYS A 503 -1.85 35.58 2.39
C LYS A 503 -1.75 34.45 1.39
N TYR A 504 -1.37 34.75 0.15
CA TYR A 504 -1.24 33.76 -0.90
C TYR A 504 -0.36 34.28 -2.04
N TYR A 505 0.10 33.36 -2.84
CA TYR A 505 0.66 33.65 -4.17
C TYR A 505 0.11 32.68 -5.21
N ILE A 506 0.14 33.09 -6.45
CA ILE A 506 -0.22 32.29 -7.62
C ILE A 506 1.04 32.16 -8.48
N ILE A 507 1.33 30.95 -8.91
CA ILE A 507 2.31 30.66 -9.95
C ILE A 507 1.56 30.11 -11.14
N GLU A 508 1.79 30.68 -12.29
CA GLU A 508 1.28 30.20 -13.56
C GLU A 508 2.43 29.99 -14.51
N ALA A 509 2.49 28.87 -15.22
CA ALA A 509 3.60 28.53 -16.08
C ALA A 509 3.18 27.75 -17.33
N ALA A 510 3.95 27.96 -18.41
CA ALA A 510 3.95 27.15 -19.61
C ALA A 510 5.31 26.45 -19.74
N ILE A 511 5.29 25.14 -19.85
CA ILE A 511 6.45 24.24 -19.95
C ILE A 511 6.39 23.58 -21.33
N PRO A 512 7.27 23.95 -22.28
CA PRO A 512 7.27 23.41 -23.63
C PRO A 512 7.67 21.96 -23.73
#